data_8d2fdc4c94eb72ae74adc6c0bed4bc28
#
_entry.id   8d2fdc4c94eb72ae74adc6c0bed4bc28
#
_cell.length_a   1.000
_cell.length_b   1.000
_cell.length_c   1.000
_cell.angle_alpha   90.00
_cell.angle_beta   90.00
_cell.angle_gamma   90.00
#
_symmetry.space_group_name_H-M   'P 1'
#
loop_
_entity.id
_entity.type
_entity.pdbx_description
1 polymer ?
#
loop_
_entity_poly.entity_id
_entity_poly.type
_entity_poly.pdbx_seq_one_letter_code
_entity_poly.pdbx_strand_id
1 'polypeptide(L)'
;TALEVLLSLEGHRVYAANGPDEGLKILGREAIDLVIQDMNFRKEATSGEEGVALFKEIRDRHPSIPIVLLTAWTHLETAVELVKAGAADYLAKPWDDARLMTTVRNLLELRRLTVEQERAARRRADSRAALGAKFDLCGLVFESDAMRDVVTKATHVAPADVPVLITGPNGSGKEVIALIIQANSSVRRGPFIKVNVGALPKE
;
A
#
# COMPACT_ATOMS: atom_id res chain seq x y z
N THR A 1 19.75 -24.97 -7.07
CA THR A 1 20.96 -24.37 -6.46
C THR A 1 20.94 -24.56 -4.93
N ALA A 2 22.08 -24.37 -4.23
CA ALA A 2 22.13 -24.42 -2.77
C ALA A 2 21.13 -23.43 -2.14
N LEU A 3 21.02 -22.25 -2.72
CA LEU A 3 20.10 -21.19 -2.29
C LEU A 3 18.62 -21.62 -2.38
N GLU A 4 18.22 -22.29 -3.46
CA GLU A 4 16.84 -22.80 -3.62
C GLU A 4 16.50 -23.85 -2.54
N VAL A 5 17.45 -24.75 -2.26
CA VAL A 5 17.28 -25.76 -1.22
C VAL A 5 17.12 -25.10 0.15
N LEU A 6 17.99 -24.14 0.49
CA LEU A 6 17.97 -23.42 1.76
C LEU A 6 16.62 -22.71 1.97
N LEU A 7 16.17 -21.94 0.99
CA LEU A 7 14.90 -21.20 1.06
C LEU A 7 13.69 -22.15 1.11
N SER A 8 13.73 -23.26 0.37
CA SER A 8 12.65 -24.25 0.39
C SER A 8 12.54 -24.99 1.72
N LEU A 9 13.66 -25.27 2.39
CA LEU A 9 13.69 -25.87 3.73
C LEU A 9 13.06 -24.96 4.80
N GLU A 10 13.17 -23.65 4.62
CA GLU A 10 12.52 -22.64 5.47
C GLU A 10 11.04 -22.40 5.10
N GLY A 11 10.48 -23.18 4.17
CA GLY A 11 9.07 -23.15 3.81
C GLY A 11 8.72 -22.08 2.76
N HIS A 12 9.70 -21.47 2.10
CA HIS A 12 9.46 -20.49 1.05
C HIS A 12 9.20 -21.18 -0.30
N ARG A 13 8.27 -20.63 -1.07
CA ARG A 13 8.07 -21.02 -2.48
C ARG A 13 9.09 -20.29 -3.35
N VAL A 14 9.96 -21.03 -3.99
CA VAL A 14 11.09 -20.49 -4.76
C VAL A 14 10.83 -20.64 -6.24
N TYR A 15 11.08 -19.56 -6.99
CA TYR A 15 11.10 -19.54 -8.45
C TYR A 15 12.52 -19.18 -8.89
N ALA A 16 13.15 -20.05 -9.65
CA ALA A 16 14.49 -19.81 -10.19
C ALA A 16 14.42 -19.31 -11.61
N ALA A 17 15.28 -18.37 -11.96
CA ALA A 17 15.49 -17.86 -13.30
C ALA A 17 16.96 -17.91 -13.68
N ASN A 18 17.28 -18.37 -14.89
CA ASN A 18 18.66 -18.49 -15.37
C ASN A 18 19.19 -17.22 -16.06
N GLY A 19 18.36 -16.18 -16.12
CA GLY A 19 18.72 -14.90 -16.72
C GLY A 19 17.62 -13.84 -16.61
N PRO A 20 17.92 -12.59 -17.03
CA PRO A 20 17.02 -11.45 -16.89
C PRO A 20 15.63 -11.66 -17.49
N ASP A 21 15.56 -12.14 -18.74
CA ASP A 21 14.29 -12.31 -19.46
C ASP A 21 13.35 -13.31 -18.79
N GLU A 22 13.90 -14.40 -18.27
CA GLU A 22 13.13 -15.40 -17.53
C GLU A 22 12.66 -14.84 -16.20
N GLY A 23 13.54 -14.13 -15.46
CA GLY A 23 13.20 -13.47 -14.20
C GLY A 23 12.07 -12.45 -14.36
N LEU A 24 12.13 -11.60 -15.38
CA LEU A 24 11.09 -10.62 -15.66
C LEU A 24 9.76 -11.27 -16.06
N LYS A 25 9.78 -12.40 -16.81
CA LYS A 25 8.57 -13.18 -17.12
C LYS A 25 7.93 -13.77 -15.87
N ILE A 26 8.72 -14.28 -14.93
CA ILE A 26 8.23 -14.80 -13.65
C ILE A 26 7.61 -13.67 -12.84
N LEU A 27 8.28 -12.52 -12.70
CA LEU A 27 7.76 -11.35 -12.01
C LEU A 27 6.44 -10.83 -12.58
N GLY A 28 6.21 -10.99 -13.89
CA GLY A 28 4.97 -10.61 -14.54
C GLY A 28 3.81 -11.61 -14.38
N ARG A 29 4.09 -12.85 -13.96
CA ARG A 29 3.08 -13.94 -13.89
C ARG A 29 2.78 -14.39 -12.47
N GLU A 30 3.78 -14.35 -11.60
CA GLU A 30 3.71 -14.87 -10.24
C GLU A 30 3.72 -13.72 -9.23
N ALA A 31 3.05 -13.95 -8.10
CA ALA A 31 3.12 -13.01 -6.97
C ALA A 31 4.45 -13.23 -6.22
N ILE A 32 5.40 -12.35 -6.43
CA ILE A 32 6.73 -12.41 -5.83
C ILE A 32 6.82 -11.40 -4.68
N ASP A 33 7.24 -11.88 -3.52
CA ASP A 33 7.38 -11.06 -2.31
C ASP A 33 8.81 -10.57 -2.07
N LEU A 34 9.82 -11.23 -2.66
CA LEU A 34 11.23 -10.89 -2.55
C LEU A 34 11.98 -11.36 -3.79
N VAL A 35 12.93 -10.58 -4.26
CA VAL A 35 13.88 -10.96 -5.30
C VAL A 35 15.27 -11.09 -4.69
N ILE A 36 15.95 -12.21 -4.97
CA ILE A 36 17.38 -12.37 -4.70
C ILE A 36 18.06 -12.42 -6.06
N GLN A 37 18.84 -11.41 -6.37
CA GLN A 37 19.45 -11.21 -7.68
C GLN A 37 20.95 -11.39 -7.62
N ASP A 38 21.48 -12.29 -8.46
CA ASP A 38 22.92 -12.32 -8.74
C ASP A 38 23.30 -11.13 -9.61
N MET A 39 24.39 -10.45 -9.27
CA MET A 39 24.90 -9.34 -10.07
C MET A 39 25.70 -9.81 -11.31
N ASN A 40 26.17 -11.05 -11.34
CA ASN A 40 26.96 -11.62 -12.43
C ASN A 40 26.24 -12.83 -13.05
N PHE A 41 25.54 -12.63 -14.16
CA PHE A 41 24.84 -13.70 -14.87
C PHE A 41 25.75 -14.53 -15.80
N ARG A 42 26.86 -13.95 -16.27
CA ARG A 42 27.85 -14.62 -17.13
C ARG A 42 29.17 -14.75 -16.41
N LYS A 43 29.80 -15.92 -16.52
CA LYS A 43 31.13 -16.19 -15.93
C LYS A 43 32.24 -15.27 -16.44
N GLU A 44 32.06 -14.65 -17.60
CA GLU A 44 33.03 -13.78 -18.27
C GLU A 44 32.76 -12.28 -18.09
N ALA A 45 31.56 -11.90 -17.60
CA ALA A 45 31.18 -10.50 -17.37
C ALA A 45 31.48 -10.11 -15.91
N THR A 46 32.65 -9.53 -15.71
CA THR A 46 33.08 -9.03 -14.37
C THR A 46 32.54 -7.61 -14.06
N SER A 47 31.91 -6.93 -15.01
CA SER A 47 31.48 -5.53 -14.88
C SER A 47 30.21 -5.31 -14.03
N GLY A 48 29.37 -6.35 -13.83
CA GLY A 48 28.11 -6.21 -13.11
C GLY A 48 27.05 -5.33 -13.80
N GLU A 49 27.33 -4.77 -14.97
CA GLU A 49 26.42 -3.86 -15.70
C GLU A 49 25.08 -4.50 -16.02
N GLU A 50 25.07 -5.79 -16.41
CA GLU A 50 23.83 -6.53 -16.68
C GLU A 50 22.98 -6.65 -15.40
N GLY A 51 23.61 -6.89 -14.25
CA GLY A 51 22.93 -6.93 -12.95
C GLY A 51 22.35 -5.58 -12.56
N VAL A 52 23.07 -4.49 -12.80
CA VAL A 52 22.59 -3.12 -12.56
C VAL A 52 21.40 -2.80 -13.46
N ALA A 53 21.45 -3.16 -14.73
CA ALA A 53 20.36 -2.94 -15.69
C ALA A 53 19.09 -3.69 -15.26
N LEU A 54 19.23 -4.98 -14.91
CA LEU A 54 18.09 -5.79 -14.42
C LEU A 54 17.52 -5.22 -13.11
N PHE A 55 18.38 -4.84 -12.16
CA PHE A 55 17.93 -4.22 -10.91
C PHE A 55 17.06 -2.98 -11.17
N LYS A 56 17.52 -2.06 -12.04
CA LYS A 56 16.79 -0.86 -12.41
C LYS A 56 15.44 -1.19 -13.04
N GLU A 57 15.42 -2.14 -13.98
CA GLU A 57 14.20 -2.57 -14.67
C GLU A 57 13.18 -3.20 -13.69
N ILE A 58 13.64 -4.04 -12.75
CA ILE A 58 12.77 -4.60 -11.71
C ILE A 58 12.24 -3.48 -10.81
N ARG A 59 13.09 -2.54 -10.41
CA ARG A 59 12.71 -1.43 -9.53
C ARG A 59 11.67 -0.53 -10.18
N ASP A 60 11.82 -0.23 -11.47
CA ASP A 60 10.88 0.61 -12.21
C ASP A 60 9.49 -0.06 -12.36
N ARG A 61 9.47 -1.35 -12.65
CA ARG A 61 8.21 -2.11 -12.85
C ARG A 61 7.56 -2.56 -11.54
N HIS A 62 8.36 -2.83 -10.52
CA HIS A 62 7.94 -3.41 -9.24
C HIS A 62 8.55 -2.66 -8.05
N PRO A 63 8.20 -1.38 -7.84
CA PRO A 63 8.87 -0.51 -6.87
C PRO A 63 8.73 -0.98 -5.41
N SER A 64 7.74 -1.78 -5.11
CA SER A 64 7.47 -2.25 -3.74
C SER A 64 8.07 -3.61 -3.40
N ILE A 65 8.64 -4.35 -4.38
CA ILE A 65 9.28 -5.65 -4.12
C ILE A 65 10.70 -5.41 -3.59
N PRO A 66 11.08 -5.93 -2.41
CA PRO A 66 12.45 -5.86 -1.92
C PRO A 66 13.39 -6.69 -2.80
N ILE A 67 14.57 -6.15 -3.09
CA ILE A 67 15.60 -6.81 -3.90
C ILE A 67 16.86 -6.93 -3.07
N VAL A 68 17.33 -8.15 -2.87
CA VAL A 68 18.63 -8.47 -2.26
C VAL A 68 19.61 -8.80 -3.38
N LEU A 69 20.77 -8.16 -3.36
CA LEU A 69 21.79 -8.34 -4.37
C LEU A 69 22.87 -9.31 -3.87
N LEU A 70 23.22 -10.31 -4.68
CA LEU A 70 24.35 -11.20 -4.43
C LEU A 70 25.53 -10.77 -5.31
N THR A 71 26.64 -10.42 -4.70
CA THR A 71 27.83 -9.91 -5.41
C THR A 71 29.10 -10.67 -5.04
N ALA A 72 29.99 -10.89 -6.02
CA ALA A 72 31.35 -11.32 -5.79
C ALA A 72 32.21 -10.06 -5.60
N TRP A 73 32.65 -9.80 -4.40
CA TRP A 73 33.53 -8.74 -3.86
C TRP A 73 34.42 -7.97 -4.83
N THR A 74 33.97 -7.11 -5.69
CA THR A 74 34.91 -6.29 -6.44
C THR A 74 34.63 -4.78 -6.36
N HIS A 75 33.44 -4.36 -5.98
CA HIS A 75 33.08 -2.92 -5.99
C HIS A 75 32.11 -2.55 -4.87
N LEU A 76 32.64 -2.24 -3.68
CA LEU A 76 31.85 -1.71 -2.55
C LEU A 76 31.10 -0.43 -2.95
N GLU A 77 31.69 0.41 -3.80
CA GLU A 77 31.07 1.65 -4.30
C GLU A 77 29.79 1.36 -5.08
N THR A 78 29.80 0.38 -5.98
CA THR A 78 28.61 -0.02 -6.74
C THR A 78 27.51 -0.56 -5.84
N ALA A 79 27.85 -1.35 -4.80
CA ALA A 79 26.87 -1.84 -3.84
C ALA A 79 26.21 -0.70 -3.07
N VAL A 80 26.97 0.29 -2.63
CA VAL A 80 26.45 1.49 -1.96
C VAL A 80 25.54 2.31 -2.88
N GLU A 81 25.88 2.46 -4.14
CA GLU A 81 25.05 3.15 -5.13
C GLU A 81 23.73 2.42 -5.36
N LEU A 82 23.74 1.10 -5.44
CA LEU A 82 22.53 0.30 -5.63
C LEU A 82 21.62 0.31 -4.39
N VAL A 83 22.18 0.34 -3.18
CA VAL A 83 21.40 0.54 -1.95
C VAL A 83 20.74 1.94 -1.97
N LYS A 84 21.47 2.99 -2.35
CA LYS A 84 20.91 4.34 -2.53
C LYS A 84 19.82 4.37 -3.63
N ALA A 85 19.97 3.54 -4.65
CA ALA A 85 18.97 3.36 -5.71
C ALA A 85 17.78 2.46 -5.31
N GLY A 86 17.74 1.98 -4.06
CA GLY A 86 16.60 1.26 -3.49
C GLY A 86 16.77 -0.26 -3.37
N ALA A 87 17.98 -0.82 -3.52
CA ALA A 87 18.19 -2.21 -3.14
C ALA A 87 17.97 -2.36 -1.62
N ALA A 88 17.29 -3.44 -1.23
CA ALA A 88 16.93 -3.67 0.16
C ALA A 88 18.16 -4.10 1.01
N ASP A 89 19.03 -4.91 0.43
CA ASP A 89 20.30 -5.32 1.02
C ASP A 89 21.23 -5.86 -0.06
N TYR A 90 22.51 -6.07 0.31
CA TYR A 90 23.45 -6.80 -0.50
C TYR A 90 24.25 -7.81 0.33
N LEU A 91 24.59 -8.94 -0.27
CA LEU A 91 25.35 -10.01 0.37
C LEU A 91 26.50 -10.43 -0.54
N ALA A 92 27.66 -10.59 0.08
CA ALA A 92 28.86 -11.07 -0.61
C ALA A 92 28.80 -12.58 -0.82
N LYS A 93 29.35 -13.05 -1.92
CA LYS A 93 29.64 -14.45 -2.17
C LYS A 93 31.05 -14.82 -1.70
N PRO A 94 31.23 -15.93 -0.97
CA PRO A 94 30.20 -16.80 -0.42
C PRO A 94 29.44 -16.12 0.73
N TRP A 95 28.14 -16.32 0.79
CA TRP A 95 27.28 -15.75 1.85
C TRP A 95 27.25 -16.64 3.08
N ASP A 96 26.93 -16.04 4.21
CA ASP A 96 26.55 -16.72 5.44
C ASP A 96 25.05 -17.02 5.42
N ASP A 97 24.68 -18.29 5.58
CA ASP A 97 23.30 -18.74 5.50
C ASP A 97 22.42 -18.11 6.59
N ALA A 98 22.94 -17.95 7.82
CA ALA A 98 22.18 -17.35 8.91
C ALA A 98 21.88 -15.86 8.65
N ARG A 99 22.87 -15.13 8.13
CA ARG A 99 22.71 -13.73 7.74
C ARG A 99 21.70 -13.59 6.59
N LEU A 100 21.85 -14.41 5.53
CA LEU A 100 20.91 -14.41 4.41
C LEU A 100 19.49 -14.66 4.88
N MET A 101 19.24 -15.69 5.70
CA MET A 101 17.92 -16.03 6.19
C MET A 101 17.34 -14.97 7.12
N THR A 102 18.18 -14.30 7.91
CA THR A 102 17.74 -13.16 8.72
C THR A 102 17.28 -12.00 7.84
N THR A 103 18.05 -11.65 6.81
CA THR A 103 17.68 -10.61 5.84
C THR A 103 16.38 -10.98 5.13
N VAL A 104 16.24 -12.21 4.63
CA VAL A 104 15.03 -12.70 3.94
C VAL A 104 13.80 -12.57 4.84
N ARG A 105 13.86 -13.08 6.08
CA ARG A 105 12.73 -13.01 7.03
C ARG A 105 12.32 -11.59 7.33
N ASN A 106 13.26 -10.70 7.60
CA ASN A 106 12.97 -9.29 7.89
C ASN A 106 12.32 -8.59 6.69
N LEU A 107 12.82 -8.81 5.49
CA LEU A 107 12.29 -8.18 4.29
C LEU A 107 10.90 -8.72 3.90
N LEU A 108 10.66 -10.01 4.06
CA LEU A 108 9.34 -10.60 3.84
C LEU A 108 8.31 -10.08 4.85
N GLU A 109 8.69 -9.91 6.12
CA GLU A 109 7.79 -9.33 7.13
C GLU A 109 7.46 -7.87 6.81
N LEU A 110 8.46 -7.05 6.45
CA LEU A 110 8.23 -5.67 5.99
C LEU A 110 7.32 -5.63 4.75
N ARG A 111 7.55 -6.52 3.79
CA ARG A 111 6.72 -6.64 2.59
C ARG A 111 5.28 -6.99 2.94
N ARG A 112 5.07 -7.95 3.84
CA ARG A 112 3.75 -8.35 4.33
C ARG A 112 2.99 -7.16 4.92
N LEU A 113 3.64 -6.41 5.82
CA LEU A 113 3.04 -5.22 6.44
C LEU A 113 2.69 -4.14 5.42
N THR A 114 3.58 -3.89 4.44
CA THR A 114 3.35 -2.93 3.36
C THR A 114 2.13 -3.32 2.52
N VAL A 115 2.04 -4.58 2.10
CA VAL A 115 0.91 -5.09 1.31
C VAL A 115 -0.40 -5.02 2.10
N GLU A 116 -0.37 -5.34 3.39
CA GLU A 116 -1.55 -5.20 4.26
C GLU A 116 -2.03 -3.74 4.36
N GLN A 117 -1.10 -2.79 4.53
CA GLN A 117 -1.43 -1.36 4.54
C GLN A 117 -2.01 -0.88 3.21
N GLU A 118 -1.40 -1.26 2.09
CA GLU A 118 -1.89 -0.92 0.74
C GLU A 118 -3.31 -1.47 0.51
N ARG A 119 -3.56 -2.73 0.90
CA ARG A 119 -4.89 -3.35 0.81
C ARG A 119 -5.92 -2.64 1.68
N ALA A 120 -5.55 -2.27 2.91
CA ALA A 120 -6.44 -1.52 3.80
C ALA A 120 -6.77 -0.14 3.23
N ALA A 121 -5.77 0.60 2.71
CA ALA A 121 -5.96 1.89 2.07
C ALA A 121 -6.88 1.79 0.83
N ARG A 122 -6.67 0.77 -0.03
CA ARG A 122 -7.52 0.52 -1.19
C ARG A 122 -8.96 0.22 -0.80
N ARG A 123 -9.19 -0.68 0.17
CA ARG A 123 -10.54 -0.98 0.68
C ARG A 123 -11.26 0.26 1.21
N ARG A 124 -10.54 1.15 1.91
CA ARG A 124 -11.10 2.44 2.39
C ARG A 124 -11.47 3.35 1.22
N ALA A 125 -10.63 3.45 0.20
CA ALA A 125 -10.89 4.25 -0.99
C ALA A 125 -12.12 3.72 -1.76
N ASP A 126 -12.20 2.41 -1.98
CA ASP A 126 -13.32 1.75 -2.66
C ASP A 126 -14.65 1.96 -1.90
N SER A 127 -14.62 1.83 -0.56
CA SER A 127 -15.79 2.07 0.29
C SER A 127 -16.27 3.52 0.22
N ARG A 128 -15.36 4.51 0.18
CA ARG A 128 -15.70 5.92 -0.01
C ARG A 128 -16.31 6.19 -1.38
N ALA A 129 -15.68 5.64 -2.42
CA ALA A 129 -16.16 5.76 -3.79
C ALA A 129 -17.60 5.20 -3.93
N ALA A 130 -17.86 4.05 -3.32
CA ALA A 130 -19.18 3.42 -3.31
C ALA A 130 -20.24 4.28 -2.59
N LEU A 131 -19.87 4.93 -1.47
CA LEU A 131 -20.79 5.86 -0.77
C LEU A 131 -21.08 7.09 -1.64
N GLY A 132 -20.06 7.70 -2.25
CA GLY A 132 -20.22 8.87 -3.12
C GLY A 132 -20.97 8.58 -4.42
N ALA A 133 -20.89 7.36 -4.93
CA ALA A 133 -21.67 6.94 -6.11
C ALA A 133 -23.17 6.75 -5.81
N LYS A 134 -23.50 6.39 -4.56
CA LYS A 134 -24.86 6.07 -4.15
C LYS A 134 -25.60 7.27 -3.52
N PHE A 135 -24.87 8.14 -2.84
CA PHE A 135 -25.42 9.23 -2.03
C PHE A 135 -24.75 10.57 -2.35
N ASP A 136 -25.50 11.65 -2.19
CA ASP A 136 -24.94 12.99 -2.25
C ASP A 136 -24.23 13.31 -0.92
N LEU A 137 -22.93 13.40 -0.97
CA LEU A 137 -22.09 13.69 0.20
C LEU A 137 -21.84 15.19 0.39
N CYS A 138 -22.48 16.07 -0.37
CA CYS A 138 -22.36 17.53 -0.26
C CYS A 138 -20.90 18.02 -0.32
N GLY A 139 -20.04 17.35 -1.11
CA GLY A 139 -18.63 17.69 -1.23
C GLY A 139 -17.75 17.27 -0.05
N LEU A 140 -18.27 16.50 0.92
CA LEU A 140 -17.48 16.02 2.05
C LEU A 140 -16.35 15.07 1.61
N VAL A 141 -15.13 15.43 1.97
CA VAL A 141 -13.93 14.57 1.83
C VAL A 141 -13.51 14.09 3.22
N PHE A 142 -13.30 12.79 3.38
CA PHE A 142 -12.88 12.18 4.64
C PHE A 142 -11.99 10.97 4.42
N GLU A 143 -11.17 10.63 5.42
CA GLU A 143 -10.27 9.46 5.38
C GLU A 143 -10.50 8.48 6.52
N SER A 144 -10.97 8.97 7.68
CA SER A 144 -11.11 8.12 8.86
C SER A 144 -12.30 7.15 8.76
N ASP A 145 -12.12 5.96 9.32
CA ASP A 145 -13.18 4.97 9.45
C ASP A 145 -14.33 5.50 10.32
N ALA A 146 -14.04 6.29 11.35
CA ALA A 146 -15.05 6.92 12.20
C ALA A 146 -15.97 7.86 11.40
N MET A 147 -15.42 8.68 10.51
CA MET A 147 -16.23 9.56 9.66
C MET A 147 -17.05 8.75 8.63
N ARG A 148 -16.47 7.69 8.06
CA ARG A 148 -17.21 6.76 7.19
C ARG A 148 -18.43 6.20 7.87
N ASP A 149 -18.31 5.77 9.13
CA ASP A 149 -19.41 5.21 9.92
C ASP A 149 -20.48 6.26 10.20
N VAL A 150 -20.08 7.51 10.48
CA VAL A 150 -21.01 8.64 10.64
C VAL A 150 -21.77 8.92 9.35
N VAL A 151 -21.08 9.01 8.20
CA VAL A 151 -21.68 9.23 6.88
C VAL A 151 -22.64 8.08 6.51
N THR A 152 -22.24 6.84 6.78
CA THR A 152 -23.08 5.67 6.54
C THR A 152 -24.37 5.74 7.36
N LYS A 153 -24.29 6.08 8.65
CA LYS A 153 -25.46 6.27 9.51
C LYS A 153 -26.34 7.42 9.01
N ALA A 154 -25.72 8.56 8.63
CA ALA A 154 -26.41 9.72 8.10
C ALA A 154 -27.20 9.40 6.84
N THR A 155 -26.60 8.68 5.89
CA THR A 155 -27.27 8.30 4.63
C THR A 155 -28.36 7.24 4.84
N HIS A 156 -28.19 6.34 5.83
CA HIS A 156 -29.21 5.35 6.16
C HIS A 156 -30.45 5.95 6.88
N VAL A 157 -30.24 6.95 7.73
CA VAL A 157 -31.36 7.61 8.43
C VAL A 157 -32.08 8.64 7.56
N ALA A 158 -31.41 9.16 6.54
CA ALA A 158 -31.94 10.22 5.69
C ALA A 158 -33.34 9.96 5.08
N PRO A 159 -33.70 8.74 4.61
CA PRO A 159 -35.03 8.45 4.10
C PRO A 159 -36.13 8.37 5.18
N ALA A 160 -35.74 8.23 6.45
CA ALA A 160 -36.70 8.10 7.55
C ALA A 160 -37.20 9.49 7.99
N ASP A 161 -38.51 9.58 8.28
CA ASP A 161 -39.10 10.80 8.82
C ASP A 161 -39.06 10.77 10.35
N VAL A 162 -37.85 10.97 10.89
CA VAL A 162 -37.55 10.92 12.31
C VAL A 162 -36.63 12.07 12.72
N PRO A 163 -36.77 12.60 13.95
CA PRO A 163 -35.83 13.57 14.50
C PRO A 163 -34.44 12.97 14.62
N VAL A 164 -33.41 13.71 14.21
CA VAL A 164 -32.00 13.28 14.29
C VAL A 164 -31.19 14.24 15.17
N LEU A 165 -30.55 13.70 16.19
CA LEU A 165 -29.62 14.44 17.05
C LEU A 165 -28.17 14.19 16.59
N ILE A 166 -27.46 15.25 16.20
CA ILE A 166 -26.04 15.19 15.81
C ILE A 166 -25.22 15.86 16.92
N THR A 167 -24.36 15.09 17.57
CA THR A 167 -23.49 15.56 18.65
C THR A 167 -22.03 15.53 18.26
N GLY A 168 -21.23 16.40 18.85
CA GLY A 168 -19.78 16.44 18.62
C GLY A 168 -19.19 17.81 19.01
N PRO A 169 -17.85 17.92 19.09
CA PRO A 169 -17.16 19.17 19.42
C PRO A 169 -17.38 20.26 18.36
N ASN A 170 -17.07 21.52 18.72
CA ASN A 170 -17.14 22.61 17.76
C ASN A 170 -16.17 22.37 16.60
N GLY A 171 -16.59 22.69 15.38
CA GLY A 171 -15.80 22.46 14.17
C GLY A 171 -15.74 21.02 13.67
N SER A 172 -16.44 20.06 14.29
CA SER A 172 -16.44 18.63 13.88
C SER A 172 -17.24 18.31 12.61
N GLY A 173 -17.80 19.31 11.93
CA GLY A 173 -18.53 19.09 10.67
C GLY A 173 -20.00 18.67 10.84
N LYS A 174 -20.62 18.85 12.01
CA LYS A 174 -22.03 18.51 12.25
C LYS A 174 -22.98 19.09 11.21
N GLU A 175 -22.72 20.32 10.77
CA GLU A 175 -23.53 20.99 9.74
C GLU A 175 -23.48 20.26 8.40
N VAL A 176 -22.30 19.78 8.01
CA VAL A 176 -22.15 19.02 6.76
C VAL A 176 -22.91 17.69 6.85
N ILE A 177 -22.89 17.04 8.00
CA ILE A 177 -23.66 15.81 8.21
C ILE A 177 -25.16 16.07 8.13
N ALA A 178 -25.64 17.20 8.67
CA ALA A 178 -27.05 17.59 8.54
C ALA A 178 -27.43 17.87 7.07
N LEU A 179 -26.55 18.52 6.29
CA LEU A 179 -26.73 18.71 4.85
C LEU A 179 -26.80 17.37 4.10
N ILE A 180 -25.93 16.42 4.41
CA ILE A 180 -25.94 15.07 3.81
C ILE A 180 -27.27 14.37 4.10
N ILE A 181 -27.76 14.44 5.33
CA ILE A 181 -29.07 13.87 5.70
C ILE A 181 -30.18 14.49 4.84
N GLN A 182 -30.22 15.82 4.77
CA GLN A 182 -31.23 16.54 3.98
C GLN A 182 -31.14 16.20 2.49
N ALA A 183 -29.92 16.22 1.91
CA ALA A 183 -29.70 15.95 0.48
C ALA A 183 -30.12 14.53 0.05
N ASN A 184 -30.14 13.57 0.98
CA ASN A 184 -30.52 12.18 0.73
C ASN A 184 -31.89 11.82 1.31
N SER A 185 -32.63 12.79 1.86
CA SER A 185 -33.98 12.59 2.43
C SER A 185 -35.08 12.61 1.37
N SER A 186 -36.29 12.22 1.78
CA SER A 186 -37.51 12.35 0.98
C SER A 186 -37.83 13.82 0.62
N VAL A 187 -37.41 14.76 1.45
CA VAL A 187 -37.60 16.22 1.30
C VAL A 187 -36.38 16.96 0.74
N ARG A 188 -35.48 16.28 0.06
CA ARG A 188 -34.21 16.84 -0.49
C ARG A 188 -34.39 18.08 -1.38
N ARG A 189 -35.58 18.28 -1.99
CA ARG A 189 -35.91 19.44 -2.83
C ARG A 189 -36.51 20.60 -2.03
N GLY A 190 -36.82 20.38 -0.76
CA GLY A 190 -37.37 21.40 0.13
C GLY A 190 -36.32 22.36 0.66
N PRO A 191 -36.74 23.47 1.28
CA PRO A 191 -35.78 24.41 1.89
C PRO A 191 -35.10 23.80 3.11
N PHE A 192 -33.80 24.06 3.25
CA PHE A 192 -33.02 23.70 4.46
C PHE A 192 -32.90 24.95 5.34
N ILE A 193 -33.70 25.03 6.40
CA ILE A 193 -33.70 26.20 7.28
C ILE A 193 -32.78 25.95 8.47
N LYS A 194 -31.78 26.83 8.63
CA LYS A 194 -30.83 26.80 9.74
C LYS A 194 -31.24 27.84 10.80
N VAL A 195 -31.44 27.41 12.04
CA VAL A 195 -31.73 28.29 13.16
C VAL A 195 -30.66 28.15 14.22
N ASN A 196 -29.98 29.24 14.56
CA ASN A 196 -29.09 29.28 15.69
C ASN A 196 -29.84 29.66 16.96
N VAL A 197 -30.18 28.67 17.76
CA VAL A 197 -30.94 28.88 19.01
C VAL A 197 -30.20 29.79 20.01
N GLY A 198 -28.86 29.79 20.00
CA GLY A 198 -28.06 30.68 20.85
C GLY A 198 -28.11 32.15 20.46
N ALA A 199 -28.60 32.47 19.26
CA ALA A 199 -28.76 33.85 18.78
C ALA A 199 -30.21 34.37 18.95
N LEU A 200 -31.12 33.56 19.49
CA LEU A 200 -32.50 34.02 19.81
C LEU A 200 -32.48 34.93 21.05
N PRO A 201 -33.21 36.04 21.01
CA PRO A 201 -33.38 36.89 22.19
C PRO A 201 -33.97 36.06 23.34
N LYS A 202 -33.42 36.22 24.52
CA LYS A 202 -34.05 35.70 25.75
C LYS A 202 -35.20 36.66 26.07
N GLU A 203 -36.41 36.19 26.06
CA GLU A 203 -37.55 36.89 26.64
C GLU A 203 -37.37 37.10 28.17
#